data_6296b1106d2ae79745d5663f2a7a6b2c
#
_entry.id   6296b1106d2ae79745d5663f2a7a6b2c
#
_cell.length_a   1.000
_cell.length_b   1.000
_cell.length_c   1.000
_cell.angle_alpha   90.00
_cell.angle_beta   90.00
_cell.angle_gamma   90.00
#
_symmetry.space_group_name_H-M   'P 1'
#
loop_
_entity.id
_entity.type
_entity.pdbx_description
1 polymer ?
#
loop_
_entity_poly.entity_id
_entity_poly.type
_entity_poly.pdbx_seq_one_letter_code
_entity_poly.pdbx_strand_id
1 'polypeptide(L)'
;MIYRKTEQRVKAYLPVIKSRMYRREGTFPPVYVKKYREYTETETVNVTETDGYPYRFGCQGEDTLFSFTMTIPEGNEDFYLHFPLETDALLTIDGKAESNINPRHTMVCMNPWKGKTIDCEVRCWDGYIFPGTRPLFDTHLLTTVGTRQEDYPIILSEPGLLIKNRENFALYYDVLTLSDLASNLPEHSMEREVIFSSLRKALAFYPM
;
A
#
# COMPACT_ATOMS: atom_id res chain seq x y z
N MET A 1 17.21 7.19 -32.72
CA MET A 1 16.04 8.08 -32.53
C MET A 1 14.74 7.33 -32.16
N ILE A 2 14.52 6.11 -32.65
CA ILE A 2 13.29 5.31 -32.38
C ILE A 2 13.21 4.83 -30.92
N TYR A 3 14.32 4.42 -30.32
CA TYR A 3 14.37 3.91 -28.93
C TYR A 3 14.00 4.95 -27.89
N ARG A 4 14.49 6.17 -28.02
CA ARG A 4 14.15 7.27 -27.10
C ARG A 4 12.64 7.53 -27.04
N LYS A 5 11.95 7.37 -28.18
CA LYS A 5 10.48 7.45 -28.22
C LYS A 5 9.80 6.28 -27.52
N THR A 6 10.38 5.06 -27.61
CA THR A 6 9.83 3.88 -26.91
C THR A 6 10.05 3.99 -25.41
N GLU A 7 11.21 4.42 -24.94
CA GLU A 7 11.47 4.68 -23.52
C GLU A 7 10.53 5.74 -22.94
N GLN A 8 10.34 6.84 -23.66
CA GLN A 8 9.37 7.88 -23.26
C GLN A 8 7.94 7.32 -23.18
N ARG A 9 7.57 6.46 -24.14
CA ARG A 9 6.27 5.81 -24.13
C ARG A 9 6.11 4.87 -22.94
N VAL A 10 7.10 4.03 -22.65
CA VAL A 10 7.09 3.16 -21.46
C VAL A 10 6.92 3.97 -20.19
N LYS A 11 7.70 5.06 -20.02
CA LYS A 11 7.57 5.96 -18.87
C LYS A 11 6.18 6.59 -18.72
N ALA A 12 5.50 6.87 -19.83
CA ALA A 12 4.15 7.41 -19.82
C ALA A 12 3.08 6.35 -19.50
N TYR A 13 3.28 5.11 -19.96
CA TYR A 13 2.29 4.03 -19.77
C TYR A 13 2.39 3.35 -18.41
N LEU A 14 3.58 3.20 -17.83
CA LEU A 14 3.75 2.52 -16.53
C LEU A 14 2.83 3.09 -15.42
N PRO A 15 2.72 4.41 -15.20
CA PRO A 15 1.78 4.93 -14.20
C PRO A 15 0.31 4.60 -14.53
N VAL A 16 -0.07 4.62 -15.81
CA VAL A 16 -1.44 4.30 -16.24
C VAL A 16 -1.75 2.82 -16.01
N ILE A 17 -0.83 1.91 -16.38
CA ILE A 17 -1.00 0.48 -16.12
C ILE A 17 -1.07 0.24 -14.61
N LYS A 18 -0.18 0.87 -13.83
CA LYS A 18 -0.14 0.78 -12.36
C LYS A 18 -1.46 1.19 -11.72
N SER A 19 -2.06 2.30 -12.17
CA SER A 19 -3.35 2.77 -11.63
C SER A 19 -4.52 1.83 -11.90
N ARG A 20 -4.38 0.92 -12.89
CA ARG A 20 -5.38 -0.07 -13.27
C ARG A 20 -5.10 -1.48 -12.72
N MET A 21 -4.01 -1.66 -11.95
CA MET A 21 -3.69 -2.96 -11.33
C MET A 21 -4.71 -3.38 -10.28
N TYR A 22 -5.33 -2.40 -9.63
CA TYR A 22 -6.32 -2.63 -8.59
C TYR A 22 -7.50 -1.69 -8.79
N ARG A 23 -8.70 -2.17 -8.46
CA ARG A 23 -9.90 -1.34 -8.36
C ARG A 23 -10.50 -1.46 -6.96
N ARG A 24 -11.12 -0.42 -6.46
CA ARG A 24 -11.86 -0.47 -5.19
C ARG A 24 -13.11 -1.33 -5.34
N GLU A 25 -13.42 -2.07 -4.28
CA GLU A 25 -14.65 -2.83 -4.15
C GLU A 25 -15.52 -2.22 -3.06
N GLY A 26 -16.61 -1.59 -3.50
CA GLY A 26 -17.58 -0.98 -2.59
C GLY A 26 -17.03 0.16 -1.72
N THR A 27 -17.75 0.45 -0.67
CA THR A 27 -17.38 1.42 0.36
C THR A 27 -16.72 0.69 1.52
N PHE A 28 -15.60 1.20 2.01
CA PHE A 28 -14.94 0.64 3.18
C PHE A 28 -15.80 0.86 4.44
N PRO A 29 -15.88 -0.12 5.35
CA PRO A 29 -16.67 0.02 6.56
C PRO A 29 -16.13 1.12 7.49
N PRO A 30 -16.96 1.61 8.42
CA PRO A 30 -16.50 2.52 9.46
C PRO A 30 -15.33 1.93 10.25
N VAL A 31 -14.32 2.76 10.51
CA VAL A 31 -13.15 2.40 11.31
C VAL A 31 -13.24 3.06 12.66
N TYR A 32 -13.22 2.26 13.70
CA TYR A 32 -13.17 2.72 15.08
C TYR A 32 -11.74 2.68 15.57
N VAL A 33 -11.34 3.74 16.25
CA VAL A 33 -9.99 3.89 16.81
C VAL A 33 -10.09 3.94 18.32
N LYS A 34 -9.30 3.09 18.98
CA LYS A 34 -9.08 3.14 20.42
C LYS A 34 -7.63 3.44 20.69
N LYS A 35 -7.40 4.37 21.61
CA LYS A 35 -6.06 4.74 22.05
C LYS A 35 -5.84 4.26 23.47
N TYR A 36 -4.67 3.74 23.75
CA TYR A 36 -4.29 3.22 25.06
C TYR A 36 -2.97 3.86 25.48
N ARG A 37 -2.91 4.27 26.75
CA ARG A 37 -1.66 4.69 27.38
C ARG A 37 -1.49 3.86 28.66
N GLU A 38 -0.32 3.23 28.81
CA GLU A 38 -0.03 2.36 29.94
C GLU A 38 -1.14 1.32 30.18
N TYR A 39 -1.63 0.70 29.08
CA TYR A 39 -2.73 -0.29 29.09
C TYR A 39 -4.12 0.24 29.45
N THR A 40 -4.27 1.54 29.67
CA THR A 40 -5.56 2.17 29.96
C THR A 40 -6.13 2.81 28.70
N GLU A 41 -7.39 2.50 28.36
CA GLU A 41 -8.08 3.15 27.24
C GLU A 41 -8.25 4.64 27.56
N THR A 42 -7.73 5.50 26.67
CA THR A 42 -7.78 6.95 26.84
C THR A 42 -8.81 7.63 25.94
N GLU A 43 -9.07 7.06 24.77
CA GLU A 43 -9.96 7.64 23.77
C GLU A 43 -10.56 6.55 22.87
N THR A 44 -11.82 6.74 22.46
CA THR A 44 -12.46 5.96 21.38
C THR A 44 -13.08 6.91 20.37
N VAL A 45 -12.72 6.79 19.09
CA VAL A 45 -13.15 7.68 18.01
C VAL A 45 -13.63 6.87 16.82
N ASN A 46 -14.68 7.34 16.14
CA ASN A 46 -15.04 6.84 14.81
C ASN A 46 -14.39 7.75 13.75
N VAL A 47 -13.41 7.25 13.03
CA VAL A 47 -12.64 8.03 12.05
C VAL A 47 -13.53 8.61 10.95
N THR A 48 -14.57 7.87 10.56
CA THR A 48 -15.49 8.29 9.48
C THR A 48 -16.40 9.45 9.89
N GLU A 49 -16.69 9.57 11.17
CA GLU A 49 -17.61 10.61 11.72
C GLU A 49 -16.86 11.88 12.15
N THR A 50 -15.53 11.83 12.27
CA THR A 50 -14.72 12.99 12.64
C THR A 50 -14.20 13.72 11.39
N ASP A 51 -12.88 13.72 11.20
CA ASP A 51 -12.23 14.47 10.11
C ASP A 51 -12.05 13.65 8.83
N GLY A 52 -12.43 12.35 8.86
CA GLY A 52 -12.24 11.44 7.74
C GLY A 52 -10.75 11.12 7.48
N TYR A 53 -10.44 10.80 6.22
CA TYR A 53 -9.07 10.50 5.82
C TYR A 53 -8.42 11.68 5.09
N PRO A 54 -7.10 11.91 5.25
CA PRO A 54 -6.14 11.13 6.05
C PRO A 54 -6.33 11.35 7.57
N TYR A 55 -6.42 10.26 8.32
CA TYR A 55 -6.50 10.31 9.77
C TYR A 55 -5.10 10.42 10.37
N ARG A 56 -4.90 11.39 11.25
CA ARG A 56 -3.63 11.67 11.92
C ARG A 56 -3.71 11.22 13.37
N PHE A 57 -2.73 10.46 13.82
CA PHE A 57 -2.70 9.91 15.17
C PHE A 57 -1.26 9.70 15.62
N GLY A 58 -1.11 9.20 16.82
CA GLY A 58 0.17 8.84 17.41
C GLY A 58 0.71 9.95 18.29
N CYS A 59 0.94 9.59 19.53
CA CYS A 59 1.81 10.32 20.43
C CYS A 59 2.67 9.34 21.22
N GLN A 60 3.77 9.84 21.76
CA GLN A 60 4.75 9.00 22.44
C GLN A 60 4.13 8.15 23.55
N GLY A 61 4.31 6.84 23.47
CA GLY A 61 3.87 5.88 24.47
C GLY A 61 2.38 5.52 24.39
N GLU A 62 1.74 5.82 23.27
CA GLU A 62 0.37 5.35 22.99
C GLU A 62 0.41 4.08 22.12
N ASP A 63 -0.53 3.19 22.37
CA ASP A 63 -0.95 2.13 21.46
C ASP A 63 -2.23 2.58 20.77
N THR A 64 -2.30 2.47 19.45
CA THR A 64 -3.49 2.73 18.68
C THR A 64 -4.03 1.44 18.08
N LEU A 65 -5.31 1.17 18.34
CA LEU A 65 -6.04 0.03 17.81
C LEU A 65 -7.14 0.52 16.87
N PHE A 66 -7.02 0.14 15.60
CA PHE A 66 -8.08 0.32 14.59
C PHE A 66 -8.91 -0.95 14.52
N SER A 67 -10.23 -0.83 14.60
CA SER A 67 -11.16 -1.97 14.50
C SER A 67 -12.25 -1.70 13.48
N PHE A 68 -12.59 -2.71 12.69
CA PHE A 68 -13.64 -2.68 11.69
C PHE A 68 -14.11 -4.08 11.34
N THR A 69 -15.38 -4.20 11.00
CA THR A 69 -15.99 -5.45 10.50
C THR A 69 -16.21 -5.32 9.01
N MET A 70 -15.78 -6.30 8.21
CA MET A 70 -15.95 -6.28 6.77
C MET A 70 -16.40 -7.63 6.23
N THR A 71 -17.15 -7.60 5.13
CA THR A 71 -17.53 -8.80 4.38
C THR A 71 -16.68 -8.91 3.12
N ILE A 72 -16.00 -10.03 2.96
CA ILE A 72 -15.26 -10.32 1.72
C ILE A 72 -16.22 -10.96 0.74
N PRO A 73 -16.44 -10.40 -0.46
CA PRO A 73 -17.35 -10.98 -1.43
C PRO A 73 -16.94 -12.39 -1.84
N GLU A 74 -17.94 -13.20 -2.24
CA GLU A 74 -17.70 -14.46 -2.95
C GLU A 74 -17.22 -14.19 -4.38
N GLY A 75 -16.56 -15.17 -4.99
CA GLY A 75 -16.18 -15.09 -6.41
C GLY A 75 -14.75 -15.53 -6.68
N ASN A 76 -14.37 -15.44 -7.96
CA ASN A 76 -13.04 -15.86 -8.45
C ASN A 76 -12.00 -14.74 -8.45
N GLU A 77 -12.38 -13.54 -8.06
CA GLU A 77 -11.52 -12.37 -8.02
C GLU A 77 -10.53 -12.46 -6.84
N ASP A 78 -9.40 -11.78 -6.96
CA ASP A 78 -8.42 -11.70 -5.89
C ASP A 78 -8.64 -10.43 -5.08
N PHE A 79 -9.05 -10.58 -3.82
CA PHE A 79 -9.32 -9.49 -2.89
C PHE A 79 -8.11 -9.18 -2.02
N TYR A 80 -7.87 -7.88 -1.81
CA TYR A 80 -6.81 -7.38 -0.94
C TYR A 80 -7.35 -6.28 -0.02
N LEU A 81 -7.11 -6.42 1.27
CA LEU A 81 -7.22 -5.31 2.20
C LEU A 81 -6.05 -4.36 1.95
N HIS A 82 -6.33 -3.13 1.58
CA HIS A 82 -5.36 -2.04 1.51
C HIS A 82 -5.54 -1.17 2.76
N PHE A 83 -4.53 -1.16 3.63
CA PHE A 83 -4.53 -0.37 4.84
C PHE A 83 -3.24 0.46 4.89
N PRO A 84 -3.23 1.64 4.25
CA PRO A 84 -2.03 2.44 4.02
C PRO A 84 -1.64 3.22 5.28
N LEU A 85 -0.84 2.59 6.11
CA LEU A 85 -0.36 3.08 7.39
C LEU A 85 1.14 3.43 7.31
N GLU A 86 1.54 4.54 7.90
CA GLU A 86 2.95 5.01 7.88
C GLU A 86 3.80 4.45 9.03
N THR A 87 3.32 3.43 9.72
CA THR A 87 4.05 2.73 10.80
C THR A 87 3.89 1.24 10.68
N ASP A 88 4.65 0.48 11.49
CA ASP A 88 4.46 -0.96 11.63
C ASP A 88 3.23 -1.26 12.49
N ALA A 89 2.43 -2.20 12.04
CA ALA A 89 1.21 -2.62 12.74
C ALA A 89 0.96 -4.11 12.55
N LEU A 90 0.30 -4.73 13.53
CA LEU A 90 -0.16 -6.09 13.47
C LEU A 90 -1.64 -6.14 13.09
N LEU A 91 -1.95 -6.83 12.00
CA LEU A 91 -3.34 -7.17 11.65
C LEU A 91 -3.74 -8.47 12.33
N THR A 92 -4.84 -8.45 13.06
CA THR A 92 -5.53 -9.64 13.54
C THR A 92 -6.88 -9.76 12.86
N ILE A 93 -7.30 -10.99 12.57
CA ILE A 93 -8.60 -11.31 12.00
C ILE A 93 -9.26 -12.37 12.90
N ASP A 94 -10.46 -12.07 13.37
CA ASP A 94 -11.20 -12.91 14.33
C ASP A 94 -10.33 -13.30 15.54
N GLY A 95 -9.54 -12.35 16.03
CA GLY A 95 -8.65 -12.50 17.18
C GLY A 95 -7.35 -13.27 16.91
N LYS A 96 -7.04 -13.64 15.65
CA LYS A 96 -5.80 -14.33 15.28
C LYS A 96 -4.88 -13.39 14.53
N ALA A 97 -3.59 -13.41 14.88
CA ALA A 97 -2.55 -12.67 14.16
C ALA A 97 -2.38 -13.23 12.74
N GLU A 98 -2.52 -12.40 11.73
CA GLU A 98 -2.49 -12.81 10.33
C GLU A 98 -1.37 -12.15 9.53
N SER A 99 -1.11 -10.87 9.72
CA SER A 99 -0.12 -10.16 8.90
C SER A 99 0.46 -8.96 9.63
N ASN A 100 1.68 -8.60 9.24
CA ASN A 100 2.25 -7.30 9.55
C ASN A 100 1.92 -6.32 8.42
N ILE A 101 1.45 -5.14 8.77
CA ILE A 101 1.22 -4.01 7.87
C ILE A 101 2.29 -2.96 8.15
N ASN A 102 2.88 -2.42 7.10
CA ASN A 102 3.88 -1.35 7.21
C ASN A 102 3.91 -0.52 5.91
N PRO A 103 4.65 0.60 5.86
CA PRO A 103 4.68 1.47 4.67
C PRO A 103 5.08 0.79 3.37
N ARG A 104 5.74 -0.36 3.43
CA ARG A 104 6.14 -1.16 2.26
C ARG A 104 5.19 -2.30 1.94
N HIS A 105 4.38 -2.73 2.93
CA HIS A 105 3.43 -3.84 2.85
C HIS A 105 2.07 -3.39 3.35
N THR A 106 1.42 -2.54 2.57
CA THR A 106 0.10 -1.96 2.90
C THR A 106 -1.07 -2.85 2.45
N MET A 107 -0.79 -3.98 1.80
CA MET A 107 -1.81 -4.86 1.23
C MET A 107 -1.73 -6.27 1.81
N VAL A 108 -2.89 -6.80 2.22
CA VAL A 108 -3.04 -8.17 2.72
C VAL A 108 -4.03 -8.92 1.85
N CYS A 109 -3.67 -10.14 1.41
CA CYS A 109 -4.55 -10.99 0.60
C CYS A 109 -5.72 -11.51 1.43
N MET A 110 -6.94 -11.24 1.00
CA MET A 110 -8.18 -11.59 1.70
C MET A 110 -8.89 -12.83 1.13
N ASN A 111 -8.27 -13.52 0.18
CA ASN A 111 -8.86 -14.69 -0.47
C ASN A 111 -9.27 -15.84 0.49
N PRO A 112 -8.56 -16.08 1.62
CA PRO A 112 -8.96 -17.11 2.60
C PRO A 112 -10.31 -16.84 3.28
N TRP A 113 -10.80 -15.60 3.24
CA TRP A 113 -12.03 -15.17 3.90
C TRP A 113 -13.18 -14.86 2.93
N LYS A 114 -13.08 -15.27 1.67
CA LYS A 114 -14.15 -15.09 0.69
C LYS A 114 -15.49 -15.65 1.21
N GLY A 115 -16.56 -14.88 1.00
CA GLY A 115 -17.91 -15.21 1.47
C GLY A 115 -18.12 -15.06 2.97
N LYS A 116 -17.13 -14.55 3.72
CA LYS A 116 -17.22 -14.40 5.18
C LYS A 116 -17.28 -12.94 5.58
N THR A 117 -17.97 -12.69 6.67
CA THR A 117 -17.85 -11.46 7.45
C THR A 117 -16.84 -11.71 8.56
N ILE A 118 -15.87 -10.83 8.70
CA ILE A 118 -14.74 -10.94 9.59
C ILE A 118 -14.54 -9.68 10.42
N ASP A 119 -14.06 -9.85 11.62
CA ASP A 119 -13.64 -8.75 12.50
C ASP A 119 -12.14 -8.55 12.37
N CYS A 120 -11.75 -7.34 11.98
CA CYS A 120 -10.36 -6.95 11.77
C CYS A 120 -9.92 -5.96 12.85
N GLU A 121 -8.73 -6.20 13.37
CA GLU A 121 -8.05 -5.26 14.26
C GLU A 121 -6.64 -4.99 13.72
N VAL A 122 -6.28 -3.72 13.62
CA VAL A 122 -4.92 -3.28 13.26
C VAL A 122 -4.34 -2.53 14.44
N ARG A 123 -3.39 -3.15 15.11
CA ARG A 123 -2.74 -2.58 16.29
C ARG A 123 -1.37 -2.05 15.93
N CYS A 124 -1.14 -0.78 16.19
CA CYS A 124 0.15 -0.14 16.07
C CYS A 124 0.58 0.46 17.41
N TRP A 125 1.87 0.40 17.64
CA TRP A 125 2.48 1.05 18.78
C TRP A 125 3.11 2.37 18.35
N ASP A 126 2.67 3.44 18.94
CA ASP A 126 3.08 4.81 18.62
C ASP A 126 4.30 5.26 19.47
N GLY A 127 5.12 4.30 19.86
CA GLY A 127 6.32 4.54 20.64
C GLY A 127 7.42 5.24 19.85
N TYR A 128 8.65 5.09 20.32
CA TYR A 128 9.80 5.73 19.70
C TYR A 128 9.94 5.37 18.22
N ILE A 129 10.18 6.38 17.39
CA ILE A 129 10.59 6.16 16.01
C ILE A 129 12.00 5.56 16.05
N PHE A 130 12.10 4.27 15.76
CA PHE A 130 13.40 3.65 15.55
C PHE A 130 13.96 4.07 14.18
N PRO A 131 15.26 4.34 14.08
CA PRO A 131 15.92 4.54 12.81
C PRO A 131 15.58 3.34 11.88
N GLY A 132 14.95 3.59 10.74
CA GLY A 132 14.57 2.56 9.77
C GLY A 132 13.08 2.25 9.65
N THR A 133 12.22 2.72 10.55
CA THR A 133 10.76 2.59 10.43
C THR A 133 10.15 3.63 9.48
N ARG A 134 10.84 4.75 9.26
CA ARG A 134 10.51 5.73 8.22
C ARG A 134 11.43 5.60 7.01
N PRO A 135 11.00 6.07 5.82
CA PRO A 135 11.86 6.06 4.64
C PRO A 135 13.21 6.69 4.97
N LEU A 136 14.29 6.00 4.65
CA LEU A 136 15.72 6.39 4.88
C LEU A 136 16.12 7.76 4.28
N PHE A 137 15.18 8.48 3.68
CA PHE A 137 15.41 9.74 2.97
C PHE A 137 15.25 10.99 3.86
N ASP A 138 14.72 10.82 5.07
CA ASP A 138 14.59 11.94 6.00
C ASP A 138 15.73 11.90 7.03
N THR A 139 16.88 12.47 6.63
CA THR A 139 18.09 12.53 7.47
C THR A 139 17.88 13.34 8.75
N HIS A 140 16.86 14.19 8.83
CA HIS A 140 16.51 14.94 10.03
C HIS A 140 16.01 14.05 11.17
N LEU A 141 15.43 12.88 10.85
CA LEU A 141 14.93 11.95 11.86
C LEU A 141 16.03 11.11 12.52
N LEU A 142 17.19 10.97 11.89
CA LEU A 142 18.34 10.24 12.45
C LEU A 142 18.98 10.95 13.64
N THR A 143 18.79 12.25 13.77
CA THR A 143 19.36 13.07 14.85
C THR A 143 18.45 13.23 16.07
N THR A 144 17.21 12.75 15.98
CA THR A 144 16.18 12.97 17.01
C THR A 144 15.70 11.69 17.68
N VAL A 145 16.63 10.75 17.93
CA VAL A 145 16.34 9.58 18.78
C VAL A 145 15.89 10.10 20.15
N GLY A 146 14.62 9.91 20.47
CA GLY A 146 14.03 10.29 21.75
C GLY A 146 13.23 11.60 21.77
N THR A 147 13.05 12.31 20.65
CA THR A 147 12.12 13.43 20.60
C THR A 147 10.68 12.97 20.41
N ARG A 148 9.76 13.62 21.10
CA ARG A 148 8.34 13.37 21.01
C ARG A 148 7.84 13.52 19.58
N GLN A 149 6.94 12.63 19.18
CA GLN A 149 6.31 12.58 17.87
C GLN A 149 5.21 13.64 17.66
N GLU A 150 5.09 14.60 18.58
CA GLU A 150 4.07 15.67 18.48
C GLU A 150 4.16 16.46 17.18
N ASP A 151 5.37 16.54 16.59
CA ASP A 151 5.60 17.26 15.32
C ASP A 151 5.46 16.36 14.07
N TYR A 152 5.32 15.04 14.23
CA TYR A 152 5.28 14.07 13.12
C TYR A 152 4.19 13.02 13.36
N PRO A 153 2.93 13.39 13.20
CA PRO A 153 1.83 12.44 13.38
C PRO A 153 1.93 11.31 12.36
N ILE A 154 1.63 10.10 12.81
CA ILE A 154 1.46 8.95 11.92
C ILE A 154 0.18 9.17 11.11
N ILE A 155 0.22 8.79 9.84
CA ILE A 155 -0.91 8.99 8.94
C ILE A 155 -1.47 7.63 8.52
N LEU A 156 -2.79 7.48 8.69
CA LEU A 156 -3.58 6.48 8.02
C LEU A 156 -4.29 7.15 6.84
N SER A 157 -3.88 6.83 5.62
CA SER A 157 -4.62 7.21 4.43
C SER A 157 -5.87 6.34 4.25
N GLU A 158 -6.76 6.72 3.36
CA GLU A 158 -8.04 6.04 3.18
C GLU A 158 -7.87 4.54 2.86
N PRO A 159 -8.32 3.63 3.75
CA PRO A 159 -8.24 2.19 3.52
C PRO A 159 -9.26 1.73 2.48
N GLY A 160 -9.13 0.50 1.97
CA GLY A 160 -10.05 -0.03 0.98
C GLY A 160 -9.94 -1.54 0.81
N LEU A 161 -11.04 -2.16 0.42
CA LEU A 161 -11.02 -3.48 -0.18
C LEU A 161 -10.75 -3.31 -1.67
N LEU A 162 -9.71 -3.97 -2.18
CA LEU A 162 -9.27 -3.85 -3.56
C LEU A 162 -9.40 -5.19 -4.27
N ILE A 163 -9.78 -5.14 -5.54
CA ILE A 163 -9.74 -6.27 -6.46
C ILE A 163 -8.54 -6.12 -7.37
N LYS A 164 -7.74 -7.19 -7.44
CA LYS A 164 -6.57 -7.25 -8.32
C LYS A 164 -6.98 -7.55 -9.76
N ASN A 165 -6.60 -6.69 -10.68
CA ASN A 165 -6.63 -7.00 -12.10
C ASN A 165 -5.37 -7.78 -12.48
N ARG A 166 -5.51 -9.10 -12.65
CA ARG A 166 -4.38 -10.01 -12.91
C ARG A 166 -3.63 -9.66 -14.19
N GLU A 167 -4.34 -9.27 -15.23
CA GLU A 167 -3.76 -8.94 -16.54
C GLU A 167 -2.92 -7.65 -16.46
N ASN A 168 -3.50 -6.58 -15.90
CA ASN A 168 -2.76 -5.33 -15.72
C ASN A 168 -1.59 -5.48 -14.74
N PHE A 169 -1.75 -6.32 -13.71
CA PHE A 169 -0.67 -6.62 -12.78
C PHE A 169 0.50 -7.32 -13.48
N ALA A 170 0.24 -8.37 -14.26
CA ALA A 170 1.26 -9.06 -15.04
C ALA A 170 1.91 -8.11 -16.07
N LEU A 171 1.10 -7.40 -16.83
CA LEU A 171 1.59 -6.44 -17.83
C LEU A 171 2.50 -5.38 -17.22
N TYR A 172 2.14 -4.83 -16.04
CA TYR A 172 2.97 -3.84 -15.36
C TYR A 172 4.38 -4.35 -15.08
N TYR A 173 4.48 -5.55 -14.48
CA TYR A 173 5.77 -6.12 -14.13
C TYR A 173 6.56 -6.58 -15.36
N ASP A 174 5.90 -7.10 -16.38
CA ASP A 174 6.55 -7.46 -17.65
C ASP A 174 7.16 -6.22 -18.32
N VAL A 175 6.37 -5.13 -18.42
CA VAL A 175 6.86 -3.88 -19.02
C VAL A 175 7.99 -3.28 -18.20
N LEU A 176 7.88 -3.28 -16.87
CA LEU A 176 8.91 -2.76 -15.96
C LEU A 176 10.21 -3.55 -16.12
N THR A 177 10.14 -4.88 -16.00
CA THR A 177 11.30 -5.78 -16.06
C THR A 177 12.00 -5.69 -17.42
N LEU A 178 11.24 -5.74 -18.51
CA LEU A 178 11.79 -5.64 -19.84
C LEU A 178 12.41 -4.26 -20.11
N SER A 179 11.79 -3.19 -19.60
CA SER A 179 12.34 -1.85 -19.72
C SER A 179 13.66 -1.70 -18.95
N ASP A 180 13.72 -2.22 -17.73
CA ASP A 180 14.94 -2.19 -16.92
C ASP A 180 16.05 -3.04 -17.57
N LEU A 181 15.71 -4.23 -18.05
CA LEU A 181 16.65 -5.08 -18.79
C LEU A 181 17.22 -4.34 -20.01
N ALA A 182 16.35 -3.77 -20.85
CA ALA A 182 16.77 -3.03 -22.04
C ALA A 182 17.67 -1.83 -21.70
N SER A 183 17.40 -1.16 -20.57
CA SER A 183 18.19 -0.01 -20.13
C SER A 183 19.61 -0.37 -19.71
N ASN A 184 19.83 -1.61 -19.27
CA ASN A 184 21.12 -2.13 -18.83
C ASN A 184 21.91 -2.82 -19.97
N LEU A 185 21.33 -3.02 -21.16
CA LEU A 185 22.01 -3.57 -22.32
C LEU A 185 22.80 -2.50 -23.09
N PRO A 186 23.88 -2.88 -23.77
CA PRO A 186 24.66 -1.97 -24.61
C PRO A 186 23.80 -1.27 -25.66
N GLU A 187 24.08 0.01 -25.91
CA GLU A 187 23.46 0.73 -27.02
C GLU A 187 23.72 -0.01 -28.33
N HIS A 188 22.69 -0.12 -29.17
CA HIS A 188 22.72 -0.82 -30.46
C HIS A 188 22.91 -2.34 -30.39
N SER A 189 22.78 -2.98 -29.23
CA SER A 189 22.73 -4.45 -29.18
C SER A 189 21.41 -4.95 -29.79
N MET A 190 21.48 -6.13 -30.42
CA MET A 190 20.32 -6.76 -31.05
C MET A 190 19.24 -7.08 -30.01
N GLU A 191 19.65 -7.51 -28.82
CA GLU A 191 18.79 -7.87 -27.71
C GLU A 191 17.97 -6.65 -27.23
N ARG A 192 18.62 -5.50 -27.07
CA ARG A 192 17.95 -4.23 -26.71
C ARG A 192 16.92 -3.84 -27.77
N GLU A 193 17.25 -3.99 -29.04
CA GLU A 193 16.34 -3.70 -30.15
C GLU A 193 15.10 -4.59 -30.14
N VAL A 194 15.28 -5.88 -29.91
CA VAL A 194 14.19 -6.86 -29.84
C VAL A 194 13.25 -6.52 -28.69
N ILE A 195 13.79 -6.21 -27.50
CA ILE A 195 12.99 -5.85 -26.33
C ILE A 195 12.18 -4.57 -26.60
N PHE A 196 12.80 -3.50 -27.08
CA PHE A 196 12.06 -2.26 -27.36
C PHE A 196 11.03 -2.41 -28.47
N SER A 197 11.30 -3.27 -29.48
CA SER A 197 10.32 -3.58 -30.51
C SER A 197 9.11 -4.30 -29.93
N SER A 198 9.32 -5.25 -29.01
CA SER A 198 8.27 -5.99 -28.33
C SER A 198 7.45 -5.09 -27.41
N LEU A 199 8.10 -4.26 -26.59
CA LEU A 199 7.43 -3.24 -25.74
C LEU A 199 6.58 -2.29 -26.57
N ARG A 200 7.10 -1.82 -27.70
CA ARG A 200 6.34 -0.94 -28.60
C ARG A 200 5.09 -1.60 -29.15
N LYS A 201 5.17 -2.87 -29.52
CA LYS A 201 4.02 -3.65 -30.03
C LYS A 201 2.99 -3.86 -28.92
N ALA A 202 3.41 -4.31 -27.74
CA ALA A 202 2.51 -4.53 -26.59
C ALA A 202 1.77 -3.25 -26.21
N LEU A 203 2.49 -2.13 -26.04
CA LEU A 203 1.91 -0.85 -25.65
C LEU A 203 1.13 -0.15 -26.78
N ALA A 204 1.20 -0.64 -28.03
CA ALA A 204 0.41 -0.07 -29.13
C ALA A 204 -1.10 -0.33 -28.97
N PHE A 205 -1.45 -1.44 -28.34
CA PHE A 205 -2.82 -1.90 -28.15
C PHE A 205 -3.37 -1.57 -26.74
N TYR A 206 -2.54 -1.05 -25.84
CA TYR A 206 -3.00 -0.70 -24.50
C TYR A 206 -3.71 0.68 -24.52
N PRO A 207 -4.97 0.79 -24.05
CA PRO A 207 -5.71 2.05 -24.08
C PRO A 207 -5.13 3.03 -23.05
N MET A 208 -4.95 4.28 -23.47
CA MET A 208 -4.53 5.39 -22.60
C MET A 208 -5.70 5.93 -21.79
#